data_fe85f6fe4ed7dfe770238cf865c11a19
#
_entry.id   fe85f6fe4ed7dfe770238cf865c11a19
#
_cell.length_a   1.000
_cell.length_b   1.000
_cell.length_c   1.000
_cell.angle_alpha   90.00
_cell.angle_beta   90.00
_cell.angle_gamma   90.00
#
_symmetry.space_group_name_H-M   'P 1'
#
loop_
_entity.id
_entity.type
_entity.pdbx_description
1 polymer ?
#
loop_
_entity_poly.entity_id
_entity_poly.type
_entity_poly.pdbx_seq_one_letter_code
_entity_poly.pdbx_strand_id
1 'polypeptide(L)'
;MVVRVPATSANLGPGFDTLGIALAYYDELEVTAAKAGTLKIEVHGEGKGEVPLDESHLVVRAIHETFRRAGQKPPGLILKASNKIPHGRGMGSSGAAVVSGIMAAKGLLTGIADVSDKTMLDIATEFENHPDNVAPALFGGMSIAWEDEAGPRTKKLSVHRGVSPLVLVSATKMSTALARSLQPESVPHEDAVFNVSRSALLVAAMVQSPELLFAATEDKLHQSYRATAMPETDSLIRTLRASGHAAVVSGAGPSVLVLASDPAQRLRAKELAEKTHPQWLPLLLAVDNKGATMELHQK
;
A
#
# COMPACT_ATOMS: atom_id res chain seq x y z
N MET A 1 8.21 0.36 -22.50
CA MET A 1 7.99 1.32 -21.40
C MET A 1 8.30 0.67 -20.08
N VAL A 2 8.64 1.45 -19.07
CA VAL A 2 8.80 1.00 -17.69
C VAL A 2 7.77 1.69 -16.81
N VAL A 3 7.04 0.92 -16.02
CA VAL A 3 6.13 1.39 -14.97
C VAL A 3 6.78 1.14 -13.63
N ARG A 4 6.73 2.13 -12.73
CA ARG A 4 7.27 2.05 -11.38
C ARG A 4 6.18 2.40 -10.39
N VAL A 5 5.92 1.53 -9.41
CA VAL A 5 4.83 1.69 -8.45
C VAL A 5 5.37 1.59 -7.02
N PRO A 6 5.05 2.54 -6.12
CA PRO A 6 5.51 2.51 -4.74
C PRO A 6 4.76 1.47 -3.90
N ALA A 7 5.43 0.98 -2.87
CA ALA A 7 4.80 0.29 -1.76
C ALA A 7 3.84 1.22 -1.03
N THR A 8 2.88 0.64 -0.31
CA THR A 8 1.93 1.41 0.51
C THR A 8 1.75 0.80 1.88
N SER A 9 1.36 1.62 2.84
CA SER A 9 0.83 1.16 4.11
C SER A 9 -0.53 1.79 4.33
N ALA A 10 -1.54 0.96 4.50
CA ALA A 10 -2.91 1.38 4.78
C ALA A 10 -3.20 1.42 6.28
N ASN A 11 -4.34 1.97 6.66
CA ASN A 11 -4.87 2.06 8.00
C ASN A 11 -4.13 3.06 8.91
N LEU A 12 -2.82 3.05 8.96
CA LEU A 12 -1.96 3.94 9.75
C LEU A 12 -2.35 4.02 11.25
N GLY A 13 -2.86 2.93 11.82
CA GLY A 13 -3.50 2.89 13.14
C GLY A 13 -5.01 3.18 13.01
N PRO A 14 -5.52 4.33 13.49
CA PRO A 14 -6.98 4.55 13.61
C PRO A 14 -7.69 4.86 12.29
N GLY A 15 -6.98 4.97 11.17
CA GLY A 15 -7.55 5.29 9.85
C GLY A 15 -8.00 4.07 9.06
N PHE A 16 -8.58 3.07 9.73
CA PHE A 16 -9.02 1.81 9.14
C PHE A 16 -9.87 1.99 7.89
N ASP A 17 -9.49 1.32 6.78
CA ASP A 17 -10.13 1.37 5.46
C ASP A 17 -10.27 2.78 4.86
N THR A 18 -9.53 3.77 5.39
CA THR A 18 -9.67 5.17 4.99
C THR A 18 -8.33 5.83 4.69
N LEU A 19 -7.31 5.60 5.52
CA LEU A 19 -6.02 6.28 5.41
C LEU A 19 -4.94 5.36 4.85
N GLY A 20 -4.17 5.90 3.91
CA GLY A 20 -3.02 5.20 3.34
C GLY A 20 -1.88 6.14 3.02
N ILE A 21 -0.67 5.60 2.96
CA ILE A 21 0.55 6.34 2.62
C ILE A 21 1.39 5.57 1.60
N ALA A 22 1.95 6.29 0.63
CA ALA A 22 2.93 5.75 -0.31
C ALA A 22 4.34 5.83 0.27
N LEU A 23 5.10 4.76 0.08
CA LEU A 23 6.45 4.59 0.61
C LEU A 23 7.45 4.43 -0.54
N ALA A 24 8.60 5.07 -0.45
CA ALA A 24 9.65 5.04 -1.47
C ALA A 24 10.38 3.69 -1.50
N TYR A 25 9.65 2.64 -1.84
CA TYR A 25 10.09 1.27 -2.07
C TYR A 25 9.25 0.70 -3.20
N TYR A 26 9.84 0.22 -4.30
CA TYR A 26 9.13 0.14 -5.57
C TYR A 26 9.24 -1.21 -6.23
N ASP A 27 8.13 -1.62 -6.87
CA ASP A 27 8.14 -2.60 -7.94
C ASP A 27 8.26 -1.90 -9.29
N GLU A 28 8.90 -2.58 -10.25
CA GLU A 28 9.08 -2.11 -11.61
C GLU A 28 8.54 -3.15 -12.61
N LEU A 29 7.84 -2.67 -13.63
CA LEU A 29 7.25 -3.49 -14.69
C LEU A 29 7.69 -2.96 -16.06
N GLU A 30 8.52 -3.72 -16.77
CA GLU A 30 8.79 -3.47 -18.19
C GLU A 30 7.66 -4.07 -19.03
N VAL A 31 7.11 -3.27 -19.95
CA VAL A 31 6.01 -3.68 -20.84
C VAL A 31 6.37 -3.42 -22.29
N THR A 32 6.20 -4.44 -23.11
CA THR A 32 6.35 -4.35 -24.55
C THR A 32 5.10 -4.88 -25.23
N ALA A 33 4.49 -4.06 -26.14
CA ALA A 33 3.41 -4.51 -26.99
C ALA A 33 3.95 -5.53 -28.01
N ALA A 34 3.17 -6.58 -28.23
CA ALA A 34 3.52 -7.66 -29.16
C ALA A 34 2.33 -7.97 -30.10
N LYS A 35 2.53 -8.93 -31.02
CA LYS A 35 1.46 -9.41 -31.88
C LYS A 35 0.30 -9.98 -31.05
N ALA A 36 -0.93 -9.70 -31.45
CA ALA A 36 -2.12 -10.23 -30.78
C ALA A 36 -2.01 -11.75 -30.53
N GLY A 37 -2.45 -12.20 -29.35
CA GLY A 37 -2.33 -13.59 -28.92
C GLY A 37 -0.96 -13.97 -28.31
N THR A 38 -0.02 -13.03 -28.24
CA THR A 38 1.25 -13.25 -27.53
C THR A 38 1.10 -12.86 -26.06
N LEU A 39 1.41 -13.78 -25.13
CA LEU A 39 1.59 -13.48 -23.72
C LEU A 39 2.87 -14.14 -23.23
N LYS A 40 3.81 -13.31 -22.76
CA LYS A 40 5.05 -13.76 -22.10
C LYS A 40 5.22 -12.98 -20.81
N ILE A 41 5.43 -13.67 -19.69
CA ILE A 41 5.60 -13.07 -18.38
C ILE A 41 6.86 -13.61 -17.75
N GLU A 42 7.73 -12.71 -17.31
CA GLU A 42 8.93 -13.01 -16.53
C GLU A 42 8.83 -12.26 -15.20
N VAL A 43 9.09 -12.96 -14.09
CA VAL A 43 9.03 -12.40 -12.74
C VAL A 43 10.34 -12.61 -12.02
N HIS A 44 10.91 -11.52 -11.49
CA HIS A 44 12.13 -11.49 -10.68
C HIS A 44 11.81 -10.94 -9.29
N GLY A 45 12.51 -11.42 -8.27
CA GLY A 45 12.32 -10.99 -6.89
C GLY A 45 11.11 -11.64 -6.22
N GLU A 46 10.31 -10.84 -5.53
CA GLU A 46 9.12 -11.31 -4.81
C GLU A 46 8.09 -11.91 -5.77
N GLY A 47 7.51 -13.05 -5.38
CA GLY A 47 6.52 -13.77 -6.17
C GLY A 47 7.08 -14.66 -7.30
N LYS A 48 8.41 -14.70 -7.50
CA LYS A 48 9.03 -15.59 -8.48
C LYS A 48 8.71 -17.06 -8.17
N GLY A 49 8.02 -17.73 -9.12
CA GLY A 49 7.57 -19.11 -8.95
C GLY A 49 6.32 -19.28 -8.09
N GLU A 50 5.75 -18.21 -7.56
CA GLU A 50 4.53 -18.22 -6.74
C GLU A 50 3.31 -17.66 -7.50
N VAL A 51 3.51 -16.69 -8.39
CA VAL A 51 2.43 -16.07 -9.16
C VAL A 51 2.19 -16.78 -10.50
N PRO A 52 0.95 -16.81 -11.02
CA PRO A 52 0.66 -17.41 -12.32
C PRO A 52 1.37 -16.65 -13.45
N LEU A 53 1.74 -17.35 -14.53
CA LEU A 53 2.40 -16.78 -15.71
C LEU A 53 1.50 -16.84 -16.95
N ASP A 54 0.18 -16.69 -16.76
CA ASP A 54 -0.85 -16.74 -17.78
C ASP A 54 -1.85 -15.58 -17.65
N GLU A 55 -2.97 -15.65 -18.31
CA GLU A 55 -4.05 -14.64 -18.32
C GLU A 55 -4.63 -14.37 -16.91
N SER A 56 -4.42 -15.24 -15.94
CA SER A 56 -4.86 -15.07 -14.55
C SER A 56 -3.92 -14.17 -13.73
N HIS A 57 -2.74 -13.84 -14.28
CA HIS A 57 -1.79 -12.94 -13.63
C HIS A 57 -2.43 -11.57 -13.35
N LEU A 58 -2.31 -11.08 -12.12
CA LEU A 58 -3.03 -9.89 -11.66
C LEU A 58 -2.75 -8.64 -12.52
N VAL A 59 -1.49 -8.44 -12.92
CA VAL A 59 -1.10 -7.34 -13.83
C VAL A 59 -1.82 -7.48 -15.18
N VAL A 60 -1.89 -8.69 -15.75
CA VAL A 60 -2.56 -8.93 -17.04
C VAL A 60 -4.04 -8.63 -16.94
N ARG A 61 -4.69 -9.11 -15.89
CA ARG A 61 -6.10 -8.82 -15.62
C ARG A 61 -6.38 -7.33 -15.52
N ALA A 62 -5.52 -6.58 -14.80
CA ALA A 62 -5.65 -5.13 -14.67
C ALA A 62 -5.42 -4.40 -16.01
N ILE A 63 -4.48 -4.87 -16.84
CA ILE A 63 -4.29 -4.36 -18.22
C ILE A 63 -5.57 -4.58 -19.03
N HIS A 64 -6.09 -5.81 -19.06
CA HIS A 64 -7.27 -6.18 -19.86
C HIS A 64 -8.51 -5.41 -19.42
N GLU A 65 -8.73 -5.24 -18.11
CA GLU A 65 -9.85 -4.46 -17.59
C GLU A 65 -9.74 -2.98 -17.99
N THR A 66 -8.54 -2.41 -17.92
CA THR A 66 -8.32 -1.01 -18.33
C THR A 66 -8.60 -0.81 -19.82
N PHE A 67 -8.14 -1.72 -20.68
CA PHE A 67 -8.47 -1.70 -22.11
C PHE A 67 -9.96 -1.85 -22.35
N ARG A 68 -10.65 -2.75 -21.63
CA ARG A 68 -12.09 -2.94 -21.71
C ARG A 68 -12.86 -1.66 -21.36
N ARG A 69 -12.47 -0.96 -20.28
CA ARG A 69 -13.07 0.34 -19.88
C ARG A 69 -12.83 1.42 -20.90
N ALA A 70 -11.70 1.39 -21.59
CA ALA A 70 -11.38 2.31 -22.68
C ALA A 70 -12.07 1.94 -24.01
N GLY A 71 -12.88 0.87 -24.07
CA GLY A 71 -13.53 0.40 -25.32
C GLY A 71 -12.54 -0.13 -26.35
N GLN A 72 -11.36 -0.58 -25.94
CA GLN A 72 -10.28 -1.02 -26.81
C GLN A 72 -9.92 -2.49 -26.56
N LYS A 73 -9.26 -3.14 -27.52
CA LYS A 73 -8.71 -4.49 -27.37
C LYS A 73 -7.23 -4.40 -27.03
N PRO A 74 -6.76 -5.17 -26.03
CA PRO A 74 -5.34 -5.19 -25.67
C PRO A 74 -4.51 -5.81 -26.81
N PRO A 75 -3.27 -5.36 -27.03
CA PRO A 75 -2.31 -6.02 -27.88
C PRO A 75 -1.81 -7.31 -27.21
N GLY A 76 -0.97 -8.11 -27.90
CA GLY A 76 -0.13 -9.09 -27.23
C GLY A 76 0.83 -8.40 -26.26
N LEU A 77 1.21 -9.10 -25.19
CA LEU A 77 2.01 -8.54 -24.08
C LEU A 77 3.28 -9.36 -23.83
N ILE A 78 4.40 -8.65 -23.65
CA ILE A 78 5.62 -9.17 -23.06
C ILE A 78 5.88 -8.34 -21.80
N LEU A 79 5.81 -9.00 -20.64
CA LEU A 79 5.92 -8.40 -19.32
C LEU A 79 7.15 -8.92 -18.61
N LYS A 80 7.94 -8.02 -18.02
CA LYS A 80 9.06 -8.37 -17.15
C LYS A 80 8.92 -7.59 -15.85
N ALA A 81 8.53 -8.28 -14.79
CA ALA A 81 8.36 -7.71 -13.47
C ALA A 81 9.62 -7.89 -12.61
N SER A 82 10.04 -6.81 -11.95
CA SER A 82 11.12 -6.78 -10.95
C SER A 82 10.52 -6.33 -9.64
N ASN A 83 10.09 -7.30 -8.82
CA ASN A 83 9.32 -7.05 -7.60
C ASN A 83 10.25 -7.02 -6.38
N LYS A 84 10.15 -5.95 -5.61
CA LYS A 84 10.85 -5.77 -4.32
C LYS A 84 9.87 -5.72 -3.15
N ILE A 85 8.60 -5.35 -3.40
CA ILE A 85 7.58 -5.20 -2.35
C ILE A 85 7.21 -6.58 -1.81
N PRO A 86 7.41 -6.84 -0.51
CA PRO A 86 7.15 -8.15 0.08
C PRO A 86 5.70 -8.58 -0.03
N HIS A 87 5.46 -9.76 -0.62
CA HIS A 87 4.11 -10.29 -0.84
C HIS A 87 3.45 -10.78 0.45
N GLY A 88 2.19 -10.36 0.68
CA GLY A 88 1.41 -10.79 1.85
C GLY A 88 1.96 -10.31 3.19
N ARG A 89 2.66 -9.17 3.21
CA ARG A 89 3.30 -8.62 4.41
C ARG A 89 2.84 -7.20 4.76
N GLY A 90 1.67 -6.78 4.26
CA GLY A 90 1.08 -5.47 4.64
C GLY A 90 1.78 -4.26 4.02
N MET A 91 2.44 -4.43 2.87
CA MET A 91 3.12 -3.36 2.14
C MET A 91 2.47 -3.05 0.78
N GLY A 92 1.23 -3.46 0.57
CA GLY A 92 0.44 -3.11 -0.62
C GLY A 92 0.88 -3.77 -1.93
N SER A 93 1.55 -4.95 -1.88
CA SER A 93 2.06 -5.62 -3.09
C SER A 93 0.98 -5.98 -4.12
N SER A 94 -0.22 -6.38 -3.67
CA SER A 94 -1.36 -6.66 -4.56
C SER A 94 -1.82 -5.39 -5.26
N GLY A 95 -2.06 -4.32 -4.50
CA GLY A 95 -2.41 -3.01 -5.05
C GLY A 95 -1.35 -2.46 -6.01
N ALA A 96 -0.06 -2.65 -5.70
CA ALA A 96 1.04 -2.27 -6.60
C ALA A 96 1.00 -3.05 -7.92
N ALA A 97 0.69 -4.35 -7.91
CA ALA A 97 0.53 -5.14 -9.12
C ALA A 97 -0.67 -4.68 -9.97
N VAL A 98 -1.82 -4.40 -9.34
CA VAL A 98 -3.00 -3.85 -10.02
C VAL A 98 -2.67 -2.49 -10.65
N VAL A 99 -2.08 -1.58 -9.86
CA VAL A 99 -1.71 -0.24 -10.35
C VAL A 99 -0.67 -0.32 -11.47
N SER A 100 0.30 -1.27 -11.39
CA SER A 100 1.26 -1.49 -12.48
C SER A 100 0.57 -1.86 -13.79
N GLY A 101 -0.45 -2.72 -13.75
CA GLY A 101 -1.25 -3.10 -14.91
C GLY A 101 -2.07 -1.92 -15.49
N ILE A 102 -2.72 -1.14 -14.63
CA ILE A 102 -3.48 0.04 -15.04
C ILE A 102 -2.59 1.07 -15.72
N MET A 103 -1.44 1.39 -15.11
CA MET A 103 -0.46 2.34 -15.66
C MET A 103 0.14 1.84 -16.98
N ALA A 104 0.41 0.54 -17.09
CA ALA A 104 0.87 -0.07 -18.33
C ALA A 104 -0.17 0.09 -19.45
N ALA A 105 -1.44 -0.19 -19.16
CA ALA A 105 -2.52 -0.02 -20.11
C ALA A 105 -2.69 1.46 -20.52
N LYS A 106 -2.67 2.40 -19.56
CA LYS A 106 -2.71 3.83 -19.82
C LYS A 106 -1.59 4.26 -20.80
N GLY A 107 -0.36 3.74 -20.57
CA GLY A 107 0.77 4.01 -21.46
C GLY A 107 0.59 3.43 -22.87
N LEU A 108 0.06 2.19 -22.96
CA LEU A 108 -0.22 1.54 -24.25
C LEU A 108 -1.38 2.23 -25.03
N LEU A 109 -2.29 2.88 -24.32
CA LEU A 109 -3.43 3.62 -24.87
C LEU A 109 -3.09 5.08 -25.25
N THR A 110 -1.87 5.54 -24.99
CA THR A 110 -1.46 6.93 -25.32
C THR A 110 -1.70 7.23 -26.80
N GLY A 111 -2.48 8.29 -27.08
CA GLY A 111 -2.88 8.68 -28.44
C GLY A 111 -4.03 7.87 -29.03
N ILE A 112 -4.58 6.88 -28.31
CA ILE A 112 -5.71 6.03 -28.74
C ILE A 112 -6.96 6.35 -27.91
N ALA A 113 -6.85 6.33 -26.60
CA ALA A 113 -7.93 6.61 -25.66
C ALA A 113 -7.38 7.21 -24.38
N ASP A 114 -8.18 8.03 -23.70
CA ASP A 114 -7.83 8.58 -22.39
C ASP A 114 -8.30 7.67 -21.26
N VAL A 115 -7.45 7.51 -20.23
CA VAL A 115 -7.75 6.81 -18.99
C VAL A 115 -7.61 7.81 -17.85
N SER A 116 -8.74 8.34 -17.39
CA SER A 116 -8.79 9.35 -16.34
C SER A 116 -8.35 8.80 -14.97
N ASP A 117 -7.93 9.70 -14.07
CA ASP A 117 -7.59 9.33 -12.68
C ASP A 117 -8.76 8.67 -11.96
N LYS A 118 -10.01 9.12 -12.23
CA LYS A 118 -11.23 8.49 -11.71
C LYS A 118 -11.35 7.03 -12.18
N THR A 119 -11.19 6.79 -13.50
CA THR A 119 -11.25 5.45 -14.09
C THR A 119 -10.17 4.54 -13.50
N MET A 120 -8.95 5.06 -13.31
CA MET A 120 -7.86 4.29 -12.68
C MET A 120 -8.19 3.89 -11.25
N LEU A 121 -8.72 4.83 -10.45
CA LEU A 121 -9.11 4.56 -9.07
C LEU A 121 -10.26 3.57 -8.98
N ASP A 122 -11.27 3.69 -9.88
CA ASP A 122 -12.40 2.75 -9.94
C ASP A 122 -11.93 1.32 -10.19
N ILE A 123 -11.13 1.13 -11.25
CA ILE A 123 -10.58 -0.18 -11.59
C ILE A 123 -9.75 -0.74 -10.43
N ALA A 124 -8.85 0.07 -9.87
CA ALA A 124 -7.96 -0.37 -8.81
C ALA A 124 -8.74 -0.79 -7.55
N THR A 125 -9.79 -0.03 -7.19
CA THR A 125 -10.66 -0.34 -6.04
C THR A 125 -11.49 -1.59 -6.28
N GLU A 126 -12.00 -1.83 -7.49
CA GLU A 126 -12.73 -3.06 -7.84
C GLU A 126 -11.86 -4.33 -7.66
N PHE A 127 -10.56 -4.25 -7.94
CA PHE A 127 -9.64 -5.37 -7.74
C PHE A 127 -9.31 -5.62 -6.27
N GLU A 128 -9.14 -4.56 -5.49
CA GLU A 128 -8.65 -4.64 -4.10
C GLU A 128 -9.78 -4.55 -3.06
N ASN A 129 -11.00 -4.19 -3.46
CA ASN A 129 -12.18 -3.93 -2.64
C ASN A 129 -12.05 -2.71 -1.70
N HIS A 130 -10.90 -2.03 -1.66
CA HIS A 130 -10.66 -0.86 -0.83
C HIS A 130 -9.72 0.12 -1.52
N PRO A 131 -10.00 1.43 -1.47
CA PRO A 131 -9.16 2.43 -2.09
C PRO A 131 -7.91 2.84 -1.27
N ASP A 132 -7.80 2.49 0.00
CA ASP A 132 -6.80 2.96 0.96
C ASP A 132 -5.35 2.57 0.64
N ASN A 133 -5.13 1.46 -0.08
CA ASN A 133 -3.83 1.04 -0.61
C ASN A 133 -3.58 1.55 -2.03
N VAL A 134 -4.59 1.43 -2.90
CA VAL A 134 -4.40 1.76 -4.32
C VAL A 134 -4.36 3.27 -4.58
N ALA A 135 -5.06 4.07 -3.78
CA ALA A 135 -5.03 5.52 -3.92
C ALA A 135 -3.61 6.10 -3.68
N PRO A 136 -2.91 5.79 -2.58
CA PRO A 136 -1.54 6.26 -2.43
C PRO A 136 -0.58 5.61 -3.43
N ALA A 137 -0.79 4.36 -3.87
CA ALA A 137 0.01 3.75 -4.94
C ALA A 137 -0.11 4.51 -6.25
N LEU A 138 -1.33 4.92 -6.65
CA LEU A 138 -1.59 5.70 -7.85
C LEU A 138 -1.05 7.12 -7.76
N PHE A 139 -1.34 7.82 -6.66
CA PHE A 139 -1.20 9.28 -6.60
C PHE A 139 -0.06 9.77 -5.70
N GLY A 140 0.50 8.91 -4.85
CA GLY A 140 1.54 9.26 -3.88
C GLY A 140 1.03 10.06 -2.69
N GLY A 141 1.93 10.34 -1.76
CA GLY A 141 1.63 11.05 -0.52
C GLY A 141 0.86 10.22 0.48
N MET A 142 0.12 10.88 1.34
CA MET A 142 -0.93 10.29 2.17
C MET A 142 -2.28 10.48 1.47
N SER A 143 -3.17 9.52 1.55
CA SER A 143 -4.53 9.65 1.02
C SER A 143 -5.57 9.45 2.12
N ILE A 144 -6.63 10.27 2.05
CA ILE A 144 -7.92 9.96 2.65
C ILE A 144 -8.75 9.36 1.52
N ALA A 145 -9.24 8.15 1.71
CA ALA A 145 -10.06 7.45 0.74
C ALA A 145 -11.46 7.17 1.33
N TRP A 146 -12.49 7.26 0.51
CA TRP A 146 -13.88 6.99 0.88
C TRP A 146 -14.67 6.57 -0.35
N GLU A 147 -15.88 6.11 -0.16
CA GLU A 147 -16.83 5.81 -1.22
C GLU A 147 -18.08 6.66 -1.10
N ASP A 148 -18.64 7.08 -2.23
CA ASP A 148 -19.94 7.72 -2.36
C ASP A 148 -20.77 7.04 -3.46
N GLU A 149 -21.97 7.57 -3.77
CA GLU A 149 -22.85 7.02 -4.80
C GLU A 149 -22.20 6.96 -6.20
N ALA A 150 -21.17 7.76 -6.46
CA ALA A 150 -20.44 7.78 -7.70
C ALA A 150 -19.14 6.92 -7.67
N GLY A 151 -18.96 6.10 -6.61
CA GLY A 151 -17.85 5.18 -6.41
C GLY A 151 -16.70 5.73 -5.56
N PRO A 152 -15.51 5.12 -5.64
CA PRO A 152 -14.38 5.48 -4.80
C PRO A 152 -13.87 6.90 -5.07
N ARG A 153 -13.48 7.55 -4.00
CA ARG A 153 -12.94 8.90 -3.94
C ARG A 153 -11.65 8.93 -3.16
N THR A 154 -10.82 9.88 -3.47
CA THR A 154 -9.60 10.11 -2.70
C THR A 154 -9.25 11.58 -2.61
N LYS A 155 -8.65 11.95 -1.48
CA LYS A 155 -8.00 13.24 -1.27
C LYS A 155 -6.54 12.99 -0.92
N LYS A 156 -5.65 13.36 -1.81
CA LYS A 156 -4.21 13.37 -1.55
C LYS A 156 -3.85 14.49 -0.60
N LEU A 157 -3.00 14.18 0.37
CA LEU A 157 -2.42 15.10 1.34
C LEU A 157 -0.89 15.08 1.22
N SER A 158 -0.28 16.26 1.38
CA SER A 158 1.16 16.38 1.50
C SER A 158 1.57 16.08 2.94
N VAL A 159 2.46 15.11 3.11
CA VAL A 159 2.97 14.72 4.42
C VAL A 159 4.04 15.71 4.88
N HIS A 160 4.02 16.07 6.15
CA HIS A 160 5.04 16.93 6.75
C HIS A 160 6.43 16.31 6.59
N ARG A 161 7.42 17.10 6.18
CA ARG A 161 8.79 16.64 5.87
C ARG A 161 9.53 15.99 7.05
N GLY A 162 9.09 16.23 8.28
CA GLY A 162 9.63 15.59 9.50
C GLY A 162 9.20 14.14 9.65
N VAL A 163 8.06 13.74 9.06
CA VAL A 163 7.57 12.37 9.16
C VAL A 163 8.54 11.42 8.48
N SER A 164 9.07 10.49 9.26
CA SER A 164 10.14 9.56 8.84
C SER A 164 9.70 8.12 9.05
N PRO A 165 9.14 7.44 8.02
CA PRO A 165 8.64 6.07 8.15
C PRO A 165 9.76 5.04 8.30
N LEU A 166 9.52 4.04 9.16
CA LEU A 166 10.27 2.79 9.24
C LEU A 166 9.28 1.65 9.09
N VAL A 167 9.53 0.74 8.17
CA VAL A 167 8.78 -0.52 8.08
C VAL A 167 9.66 -1.64 8.63
N LEU A 168 9.13 -2.39 9.58
CA LEU A 168 9.73 -3.62 10.08
C LEU A 168 9.00 -4.78 9.42
N VAL A 169 9.66 -5.42 8.45
CA VAL A 169 9.06 -6.45 7.62
C VAL A 169 9.11 -7.78 8.33
N SER A 170 7.95 -8.42 8.45
CA SER A 170 7.83 -9.76 9.03
C SER A 170 8.34 -10.84 8.08
N ALA A 171 8.91 -11.91 8.61
CA ALA A 171 9.23 -13.11 7.85
C ALA A 171 7.98 -13.91 7.43
N THR A 172 6.88 -13.78 8.19
CA THR A 172 5.61 -14.49 7.93
C THR A 172 4.73 -13.72 6.95
N LYS A 173 3.81 -14.42 6.28
CA LYS A 173 2.79 -13.86 5.40
C LYS A 173 1.42 -13.92 6.10
N MET A 174 0.55 -12.96 5.82
CA MET A 174 -0.86 -12.95 6.22
C MET A 174 -1.73 -12.54 5.05
N SER A 175 -2.84 -13.22 4.86
CA SER A 175 -3.83 -12.81 3.85
C SER A 175 -4.74 -11.70 4.40
N THR A 176 -5.10 -10.75 3.54
CA THR A 176 -6.07 -9.70 3.88
C THR A 176 -7.43 -10.29 4.27
N ALA A 177 -7.84 -11.39 3.61
CA ALA A 177 -9.09 -12.08 3.94
C ALA A 177 -9.09 -12.60 5.39
N LEU A 178 -7.99 -13.23 5.85
CA LEU A 178 -7.87 -13.67 7.24
C LEU A 178 -7.89 -12.46 8.20
N ALA A 179 -7.13 -11.42 7.91
CA ALA A 179 -7.11 -10.22 8.75
C ALA A 179 -8.51 -9.57 8.89
N ARG A 180 -9.33 -9.64 7.84
CA ARG A 180 -10.72 -9.15 7.86
C ARG A 180 -11.65 -10.03 8.63
N SER A 181 -11.55 -11.35 8.52
CA SER A 181 -12.43 -12.29 9.24
C SER A 181 -12.28 -12.22 10.77
N LEU A 182 -11.24 -11.56 11.26
CA LEU A 182 -11.02 -11.34 12.70
C LEU A 182 -11.66 -10.05 13.22
N GLN A 183 -12.27 -9.24 12.34
CA GLN A 183 -12.94 -8.02 12.77
C GLN A 183 -14.31 -8.35 13.40
N PRO A 184 -14.68 -7.67 14.51
CA PRO A 184 -16.01 -7.82 15.09
C PRO A 184 -17.07 -7.16 14.21
N GLU A 185 -18.31 -7.65 14.28
CA GLU A 185 -19.45 -7.01 13.60
C GLU A 185 -19.82 -5.64 14.19
N SER A 186 -19.47 -5.40 15.45
CA SER A 186 -19.71 -4.14 16.15
C SER A 186 -18.61 -3.88 17.20
N VAL A 187 -18.42 -2.60 17.51
CA VAL A 187 -17.51 -2.15 18.57
C VAL A 187 -18.26 -1.31 19.61
N PRO A 188 -17.77 -1.21 20.86
CA PRO A 188 -18.33 -0.31 21.85
C PRO A 188 -18.36 1.14 21.33
N HIS A 189 -19.44 1.87 21.61
CA HIS A 189 -19.58 3.26 21.16
C HIS A 189 -18.42 4.16 21.64
N GLU A 190 -17.92 3.94 22.86
CA GLU A 190 -16.77 4.67 23.40
C GLU A 190 -15.48 4.43 22.58
N ASP A 191 -15.27 3.21 22.09
CA ASP A 191 -14.12 2.88 21.21
C ASP A 191 -14.27 3.52 19.84
N ALA A 192 -15.49 3.59 19.29
CA ALA A 192 -15.76 4.33 18.05
C ALA A 192 -15.46 5.83 18.22
N VAL A 193 -15.93 6.47 19.30
CA VAL A 193 -15.65 7.89 19.61
C VAL A 193 -14.15 8.12 19.80
N PHE A 194 -13.46 7.23 20.52
CA PHE A 194 -12.02 7.29 20.67
C PHE A 194 -11.32 7.26 19.30
N ASN A 195 -11.70 6.32 18.44
CA ASN A 195 -11.06 6.14 17.14
C ASN A 195 -11.31 7.32 16.19
N VAL A 196 -12.50 7.92 16.21
CA VAL A 196 -12.80 9.16 15.47
C VAL A 196 -11.84 10.28 15.87
N SER A 197 -11.61 10.47 17.18
CA SER A 197 -10.68 11.50 17.67
C SER A 197 -9.24 11.23 17.21
N ARG A 198 -8.79 9.96 17.22
CA ARG A 198 -7.44 9.58 16.79
C ARG A 198 -7.25 9.70 15.29
N SER A 199 -8.24 9.32 14.48
CA SER A 199 -8.20 9.49 13.02
C SER A 199 -8.11 10.96 12.61
N ALA A 200 -8.88 11.84 13.23
CA ALA A 200 -8.81 13.28 13.00
C ALA A 200 -7.43 13.86 13.42
N LEU A 201 -6.94 13.44 14.59
CA LEU A 201 -5.63 13.84 15.10
C LEU A 201 -4.49 13.35 14.18
N LEU A 202 -4.62 12.14 13.62
CA LEU A 202 -3.61 11.57 12.74
C LEU A 202 -3.45 12.39 11.45
N VAL A 203 -4.54 12.87 10.86
CA VAL A 203 -4.47 13.75 9.69
C VAL A 203 -3.70 15.03 10.04
N ALA A 204 -3.99 15.67 11.17
CA ALA A 204 -3.26 16.85 11.64
C ALA A 204 -1.78 16.53 11.91
N ALA A 205 -1.49 15.41 12.59
CA ALA A 205 -0.13 14.98 12.91
C ALA A 205 0.70 14.74 11.65
N MET A 206 0.13 14.06 10.66
CA MET A 206 0.83 13.75 9.40
C MET A 206 1.10 14.99 8.53
N VAL A 207 0.25 15.99 8.59
CA VAL A 207 0.32 17.16 7.69
C VAL A 207 1.11 18.32 8.32
N GLN A 208 0.98 18.55 9.62
CA GLN A 208 1.52 19.77 10.26
C GLN A 208 2.13 19.60 11.65
N SER A 209 1.79 18.54 12.41
CA SER A 209 2.14 18.40 13.84
C SER A 209 2.70 17.02 14.16
N PRO A 210 3.87 16.63 13.58
CA PRO A 210 4.40 15.26 13.70
C PRO A 210 4.73 14.86 15.16
N GLU A 211 4.87 15.80 16.08
CA GLU A 211 5.03 15.53 17.51
C GLU A 211 3.82 14.83 18.15
N LEU A 212 2.67 14.89 17.51
CA LEU A 212 1.43 14.24 17.97
C LEU A 212 1.26 12.79 17.49
N LEU A 213 2.17 12.27 16.64
CA LEU A 213 2.06 10.95 16.00
C LEU A 213 1.87 9.82 17.01
N PHE A 214 2.52 9.88 18.18
CA PHE A 214 2.39 8.81 19.18
C PHE A 214 0.95 8.63 19.67
N ALA A 215 0.30 9.72 20.07
CA ALA A 215 -1.10 9.69 20.47
C ALA A 215 -2.05 9.47 19.28
N ALA A 216 -1.73 10.05 18.13
CA ALA A 216 -2.55 10.00 16.93
C ALA A 216 -2.64 8.59 16.31
N THR A 217 -1.67 7.72 16.57
CA THR A 217 -1.62 6.35 16.03
C THR A 217 -2.23 5.28 16.96
N GLU A 218 -2.90 5.70 18.03
CA GLU A 218 -3.68 4.76 18.85
C GLU A 218 -4.94 4.30 18.11
N ASP A 219 -5.27 3.02 18.24
CA ASP A 219 -6.40 2.39 17.55
C ASP A 219 -7.16 1.45 18.47
N LYS A 220 -8.49 1.48 18.36
CA LYS A 220 -9.40 0.60 19.05
C LYS A 220 -10.38 -0.14 18.12
N LEU A 221 -10.21 0.02 16.79
CA LEU A 221 -11.12 -0.59 15.82
C LEU A 221 -10.62 -1.92 15.24
N HIS A 222 -9.30 -2.08 15.04
CA HIS A 222 -8.87 -3.24 14.26
C HIS A 222 -7.64 -3.98 14.77
N GLN A 223 -6.60 -3.30 15.29
CA GLN A 223 -5.31 -3.94 15.56
C GLN A 223 -5.40 -5.00 16.67
N SER A 224 -6.09 -4.68 17.77
CA SER A 224 -6.24 -5.61 18.92
C SER A 224 -6.98 -6.89 18.54
N TYR A 225 -7.97 -6.81 17.66
CA TYR A 225 -8.74 -7.98 17.20
C TYR A 225 -7.90 -8.92 16.34
N ARG A 226 -6.88 -8.40 15.65
CA ARG A 226 -5.95 -9.17 14.82
C ARG A 226 -4.75 -9.72 15.58
N ALA A 227 -4.50 -9.25 16.80
CA ALA A 227 -3.30 -9.57 17.59
C ALA A 227 -3.09 -11.09 17.78
N THR A 228 -4.16 -11.85 17.97
CA THR A 228 -4.10 -13.31 18.15
C THR A 228 -3.57 -14.06 16.92
N ALA A 229 -3.80 -13.54 15.72
CA ALA A 229 -3.31 -14.13 14.47
C ALA A 229 -1.89 -13.68 14.10
N MET A 230 -1.36 -12.65 14.77
CA MET A 230 -0.01 -12.13 14.55
C MET A 230 0.66 -11.72 15.88
N PRO A 231 0.90 -12.68 16.78
CA PRO A 231 1.41 -12.41 18.14
C PRO A 231 2.80 -11.76 18.15
N GLU A 232 3.67 -12.08 17.19
CA GLU A 232 4.98 -11.45 17.01
C GLU A 232 4.85 -9.96 16.67
N THR A 233 3.89 -9.61 15.80
CA THR A 233 3.56 -8.22 15.44
C THR A 233 3.09 -7.43 16.65
N ASP A 234 2.16 -8.01 17.43
CA ASP A 234 1.63 -7.41 18.66
C ASP A 234 2.75 -7.19 19.69
N SER A 235 3.62 -8.19 19.90
CA SER A 235 4.79 -8.10 20.79
C SER A 235 5.71 -6.95 20.41
N LEU A 236 6.04 -6.83 19.11
CA LEU A 236 6.92 -5.77 18.60
C LEU A 236 6.26 -4.39 18.75
N ILE A 237 4.98 -4.25 18.41
CA ILE A 237 4.24 -2.98 18.58
C ILE A 237 4.23 -2.56 20.05
N ARG A 238 3.92 -3.46 20.98
CA ARG A 238 3.93 -3.15 22.42
C ARG A 238 5.31 -2.70 22.89
N THR A 239 6.38 -3.39 22.48
CA THR A 239 7.76 -3.03 22.81
C THR A 239 8.12 -1.63 22.33
N LEU A 240 7.80 -1.32 21.08
CA LEU A 240 8.07 -0.02 20.48
C LEU A 240 7.22 1.09 21.13
N ARG A 241 5.93 0.85 21.36
CA ARG A 241 5.04 1.85 21.98
C ARG A 241 5.41 2.09 23.45
N ALA A 242 5.81 1.07 24.21
CA ALA A 242 6.32 1.25 25.58
C ALA A 242 7.56 2.14 25.67
N SER A 243 8.30 2.30 24.54
CA SER A 243 9.46 3.16 24.42
C SER A 243 9.14 4.50 23.70
N GLY A 244 7.85 4.84 23.54
CA GLY A 244 7.40 6.13 22.98
C GLY A 244 7.42 6.22 21.45
N HIS A 245 7.52 5.09 20.74
CA HIS A 245 7.47 5.08 19.28
C HIS A 245 6.04 4.86 18.76
N ALA A 246 5.63 5.65 17.77
CA ALA A 246 4.32 5.54 17.12
C ALA A 246 4.29 4.34 16.17
N ALA A 247 4.19 3.13 16.74
CA ALA A 247 4.18 1.87 16.02
C ALA A 247 2.75 1.36 15.82
N VAL A 248 2.44 0.90 14.61
CA VAL A 248 1.15 0.36 14.18
C VAL A 248 1.34 -0.82 13.24
N VAL A 249 0.29 -1.62 13.04
CA VAL A 249 0.26 -2.63 11.98
C VAL A 249 0.30 -1.93 10.62
N SER A 250 1.14 -2.39 9.71
CA SER A 250 1.18 -1.92 8.32
C SER A 250 0.08 -2.63 7.49
N GLY A 251 -0.91 -1.89 7.03
CA GLY A 251 -2.03 -2.43 6.27
C GLY A 251 -2.78 -3.55 6.99
N ALA A 252 -2.87 -4.72 6.37
CA ALA A 252 -3.44 -5.92 7.00
C ALA A 252 -2.44 -6.63 7.95
N GLY A 253 -1.19 -6.22 7.96
CA GLY A 253 -0.09 -6.88 8.63
C GLY A 253 0.55 -7.99 7.76
N PRO A 254 1.45 -8.78 8.34
CA PRO A 254 1.93 -8.73 9.72
C PRO A 254 3.07 -7.72 9.96
N SER A 255 3.53 -6.97 8.96
CA SER A 255 4.60 -5.97 9.16
C SER A 255 4.15 -4.81 10.05
N VAL A 256 5.11 -4.14 10.67
CA VAL A 256 4.90 -2.98 11.55
C VAL A 256 5.41 -1.72 10.85
N LEU A 257 4.57 -0.67 10.85
CA LEU A 257 4.96 0.67 10.47
C LEU A 257 5.23 1.50 11.72
N VAL A 258 6.37 2.18 11.76
CA VAL A 258 6.66 3.23 12.75
C VAL A 258 6.66 4.57 12.04
N LEU A 259 5.82 5.49 12.51
CA LEU A 259 5.78 6.88 12.04
C LEU A 259 6.58 7.74 13.02
N ALA A 260 7.85 7.98 12.70
CA ALA A 260 8.70 8.83 13.52
C ALA A 260 8.53 10.31 13.15
N SER A 261 8.63 11.20 14.12
CA SER A 261 8.53 12.66 13.93
C SER A 261 9.83 13.28 13.39
N ASP A 262 10.92 12.52 13.45
CA ASP A 262 12.23 12.91 12.92
C ASP A 262 13.10 11.66 12.63
N PRO A 263 14.20 11.80 11.83
CA PRO A 263 15.09 10.70 11.50
C PRO A 263 15.82 10.07 12.71
N ALA A 264 16.10 10.82 13.76
CA ALA A 264 16.78 10.27 14.94
C ALA A 264 15.84 9.38 15.76
N GLN A 265 14.58 9.76 15.91
CA GLN A 265 13.56 8.91 16.53
C GLN A 265 13.37 7.61 15.73
N ARG A 266 13.38 7.70 14.40
CA ARG A 266 13.31 6.51 13.52
C ARG A 266 14.48 5.56 13.74
N LEU A 267 15.70 6.07 13.87
CA LEU A 267 16.89 5.24 14.13
C LEU A 267 16.83 4.57 15.50
N ARG A 268 16.38 5.27 16.56
CA ARG A 268 16.18 4.66 17.88
C ARG A 268 15.14 3.53 17.84
N ALA A 269 14.05 3.69 17.09
CA ALA A 269 13.06 2.64 16.91
C ALA A 269 13.64 1.42 16.19
N LYS A 270 14.47 1.64 15.16
CA LYS A 270 15.19 0.57 14.45
C LYS A 270 16.11 -0.19 15.39
N GLU A 271 16.99 0.51 16.12
CA GLU A 271 17.94 -0.10 17.06
C GLU A 271 17.23 -0.93 18.16
N LEU A 272 16.11 -0.41 18.68
CA LEU A 272 15.30 -1.14 19.65
C LEU A 272 14.72 -2.43 19.04
N ALA A 273 14.17 -2.36 17.84
CA ALA A 273 13.62 -3.52 17.14
C ALA A 273 14.70 -4.56 16.84
N GLU A 274 15.87 -4.16 16.34
CA GLU A 274 17.00 -5.07 16.07
C GLU A 274 17.51 -5.77 17.35
N LYS A 275 17.48 -5.07 18.47
CA LYS A 275 17.90 -5.64 19.77
C LYS A 275 16.89 -6.64 20.35
N THR A 276 15.60 -6.35 20.21
CA THR A 276 14.53 -7.11 20.88
C THR A 276 13.86 -8.14 19.98
N HIS A 277 13.84 -7.89 18.66
CA HIS A 277 13.18 -8.71 17.66
C HIS A 277 14.07 -8.80 16.38
N PRO A 278 15.25 -9.42 16.46
CA PRO A 278 16.27 -9.41 15.40
C PRO A 278 15.85 -10.10 14.08
N GLN A 279 14.75 -10.87 14.11
CA GLN A 279 14.20 -11.55 12.93
C GLN A 279 13.44 -10.59 11.97
N TRP A 280 13.19 -9.34 12.36
CA TRP A 280 12.49 -8.36 11.54
C TRP A 280 13.45 -7.59 10.65
N LEU A 281 13.12 -7.47 9.35
CA LEU A 281 13.91 -6.70 8.41
C LEU A 281 13.52 -5.21 8.47
N PRO A 282 14.41 -4.30 8.91
CA PRO A 282 14.11 -2.87 8.96
C PRO A 282 14.33 -2.21 7.59
N LEU A 283 13.32 -1.49 7.10
CA LEU A 283 13.38 -0.65 5.92
C LEU A 283 13.21 0.82 6.33
N LEU A 284 14.27 1.60 6.25
CA LEU A 284 14.24 3.05 6.45
C LEU A 284 13.74 3.72 5.17
N LEU A 285 12.50 4.13 5.14
CA LEU A 285 11.84 4.62 3.94
C LEU A 285 11.57 6.13 4.02
N ALA A 286 11.31 6.73 2.86
CA ALA A 286 10.72 8.04 2.73
C ALA A 286 9.27 7.92 2.25
N VAL A 287 8.48 8.98 2.43
CA VAL A 287 7.17 9.08 1.78
C VAL A 287 7.39 9.32 0.29
N ASP A 288 6.74 8.53 -0.54
CA ASP A 288 6.68 8.78 -1.98
C ASP A 288 5.59 9.81 -2.28
N ASN A 289 5.95 10.95 -2.85
CA ASN A 289 5.00 12.02 -3.16
C ASN A 289 4.46 11.97 -4.60
N LYS A 290 4.97 11.07 -5.43
CA LYS A 290 4.62 11.00 -6.86
C LYS A 290 3.54 9.97 -7.15
N GLY A 291 3.59 8.82 -6.48
CA GLY A 291 2.79 7.65 -6.84
C GLY A 291 3.38 6.90 -8.04
N ALA A 292 2.54 6.15 -8.71
CA ALA A 292 2.93 5.38 -9.88
C ALA A 292 3.39 6.28 -11.02
N THR A 293 4.50 5.93 -11.65
CA THR A 293 5.08 6.64 -12.79
C THR A 293 5.29 5.70 -13.97
N MET A 294 5.31 6.24 -15.18
CA MET A 294 5.69 5.50 -16.38
C MET A 294 6.68 6.30 -17.22
N GLU A 295 7.66 5.59 -17.77
CA GLU A 295 8.65 6.13 -18.69
C GLU A 295 8.53 5.40 -20.03
N LEU A 296 8.28 6.16 -21.11
CA LEU A 296 8.27 5.62 -22.47
C LEU A 296 9.70 5.57 -22.97
N HIS A 297 10.21 4.41 -23.39
CA HIS A 297 11.46 4.37 -24.11
C HIS A 297 11.30 5.10 -25.45
N GLN A 298 12.00 6.21 -25.65
CA GLN A 298 12.15 6.81 -26.97
C GLN A 298 12.87 5.78 -27.85
N LYS A 299 12.28 5.50 -29.01
CA LYS A 299 12.89 4.65 -30.05
C LYS A 299 14.08 5.34 -30.67
#